data_8a0bada5d9b44759c1d767cb412a3190
#
_entry.id   8a0bada5d9b44759c1d767cb412a3190
#
_cell.length_a   1.000
_cell.length_b   1.000
_cell.length_c   1.000
_cell.angle_alpha   90.00
_cell.angle_beta   90.00
_cell.angle_gamma   90.00
#
_symmetry.space_group_name_H-M   'P 1'
#
loop_
_entity.id
_entity.type
_entity.pdbx_description
1 polymer ?
#
loop_
_entity_poly.entity_id
_entity_poly.type
_entity_poly.pdbx_seq_one_letter_code
_entity_poly.pdbx_strand_id
1 'polypeptide(L)'
;MNRPTGWQRWLRQPQLLRWRRFVVQLHLWIGLAIGVYIVVLSVTGSISVLRPDVHRWFVPRSVPMEGTRLSGDALQEAVRRTYPLYEITNVFERRRPDTPVMVTLQRDGEVVERLFDPYTARDLGLTYPPITEAMEWVVDLHDNLLSGTTGRAVNGVGALLFVMLAISGAIVWWPGVNRLGHSLLPGKPAKSARFARRLHNTLGIWLLALIFIWAITAVYFSFPDPFERVVDYFDDDLSDFERPDAVVRTLVNLHFGRAYGMPVKWLWVVLGLAPAVLFITGGITWWSRVVRRRSPEAAGSPAGEAPIPSVAEEAARS
;
A
#
# COMPACT_ATOMS: atom_id res chain seq x y z
N MET A 1 -11.06 23.54 -44.14
CA MET A 1 -10.75 23.36 -42.69
C MET A 1 -10.44 21.88 -42.43
N ASN A 2 -9.18 21.56 -42.10
CA ASN A 2 -8.80 20.17 -41.80
C ASN A 2 -9.47 19.69 -40.49
N ARG A 3 -10.17 18.56 -40.55
CA ARG A 3 -10.73 17.94 -39.32
C ARG A 3 -9.60 17.58 -38.35
N PRO A 4 -9.67 17.97 -37.09
CA PRO A 4 -8.63 17.66 -36.11
C PRO A 4 -8.40 16.14 -36.02
N THR A 5 -7.14 15.73 -36.03
CA THR A 5 -6.75 14.32 -35.87
C THR A 5 -7.20 13.76 -34.49
N GLY A 6 -7.27 12.44 -34.35
CA GLY A 6 -7.60 11.80 -33.06
C GLY A 6 -6.66 12.24 -31.95
N TRP A 7 -5.35 12.39 -32.24
CA TRP A 7 -4.32 12.89 -31.34
C TRP A 7 -4.56 14.34 -30.91
N GLN A 8 -4.89 15.23 -31.84
CA GLN A 8 -5.21 16.64 -31.55
C GLN A 8 -6.47 16.76 -30.67
N ARG A 9 -7.47 15.89 -30.90
CA ARG A 9 -8.66 15.82 -30.03
C ARG A 9 -8.31 15.33 -28.63
N TRP A 10 -7.45 14.31 -28.51
CA TRP A 10 -7.01 13.80 -27.22
C TRP A 10 -6.23 14.87 -26.43
N LEU A 11 -5.35 15.62 -27.09
CA LEU A 11 -4.59 16.68 -26.43
C LEU A 11 -5.45 17.85 -25.96
N ARG A 12 -6.47 18.26 -26.73
CA ARG A 12 -7.23 19.49 -26.46
C ARG A 12 -8.63 19.26 -25.89
N GLN A 13 -9.29 18.20 -26.29
CA GLN A 13 -10.70 17.89 -25.95
C GLN A 13 -10.91 16.38 -25.68
N PRO A 14 -10.18 15.79 -24.72
CA PRO A 14 -10.24 14.34 -24.45
C PRO A 14 -11.64 13.86 -24.07
N GLN A 15 -12.50 14.76 -23.55
CA GLN A 15 -13.85 14.44 -23.12
C GLN A 15 -14.77 13.97 -24.27
N LEU A 16 -14.45 14.35 -25.51
CA LEU A 16 -15.24 13.98 -26.70
C LEU A 16 -14.91 12.60 -27.25
N LEU A 17 -13.86 11.94 -26.74
CA LEU A 17 -13.43 10.64 -27.23
C LEU A 17 -14.31 9.50 -26.66
N ARG A 18 -14.89 8.69 -27.56
CA ARG A 18 -15.79 7.58 -27.20
C ARG A 18 -15.08 6.50 -26.35
N TRP A 19 -13.84 6.14 -26.69
CA TRP A 19 -13.05 5.14 -25.97
C TRP A 19 -12.77 5.54 -24.51
N ARG A 20 -12.74 6.83 -24.22
CA ARG A 20 -12.56 7.33 -22.83
C ARG A 20 -13.67 6.83 -21.89
N ARG A 21 -14.89 6.65 -22.41
CA ARG A 21 -16.00 6.09 -21.61
C ARG A 21 -15.70 4.64 -21.22
N PHE A 22 -15.10 3.87 -22.13
CA PHE A 22 -14.65 2.51 -21.83
C PHE A 22 -13.59 2.51 -20.74
N VAL A 23 -12.56 3.36 -20.83
CA VAL A 23 -11.51 3.47 -19.79
C VAL A 23 -12.08 3.89 -18.43
N VAL A 24 -13.08 4.80 -18.41
CA VAL A 24 -13.79 5.16 -17.17
C VAL A 24 -14.50 3.95 -16.55
N GLN A 25 -15.14 3.12 -17.35
CA GLN A 25 -15.81 1.90 -16.86
C GLN A 25 -14.77 0.88 -16.38
N LEU A 26 -13.70 0.68 -17.14
CA LEU A 26 -12.61 -0.21 -16.76
C LEU A 26 -11.99 0.20 -15.42
N HIS A 27 -11.63 1.47 -15.27
CA HIS A 27 -11.10 2.03 -14.01
C HIS A 27 -12.08 1.81 -12.84
N LEU A 28 -13.35 2.08 -13.06
CA LEU A 28 -14.38 1.91 -12.05
C LEU A 28 -14.51 0.46 -11.60
N TRP A 29 -14.66 -0.48 -12.57
CA TRP A 29 -14.92 -1.88 -12.24
C TRP A 29 -13.70 -2.57 -11.64
N ILE A 30 -12.49 -2.29 -12.14
CA ILE A 30 -11.26 -2.77 -11.50
C ILE A 30 -11.16 -2.19 -10.08
N GLY A 31 -11.37 -0.89 -9.91
CA GLY A 31 -11.29 -0.25 -8.60
C GLY A 31 -12.29 -0.81 -7.59
N LEU A 32 -13.50 -1.14 -8.00
CA LEU A 32 -14.50 -1.78 -7.13
C LEU A 32 -14.13 -3.24 -6.82
N ALA A 33 -13.63 -3.99 -7.82
CA ALA A 33 -13.28 -5.39 -7.66
C ALA A 33 -12.12 -5.61 -6.68
N ILE A 34 -11.05 -4.79 -6.79
CA ILE A 34 -9.86 -4.94 -5.95
C ILE A 34 -9.76 -3.92 -4.81
N GLY A 35 -10.78 -3.10 -4.61
CA GLY A 35 -10.69 -1.97 -3.69
C GLY A 35 -10.50 -2.35 -2.23
N VAL A 36 -11.20 -3.37 -1.73
CA VAL A 36 -11.01 -3.88 -0.36
C VAL A 36 -9.60 -4.45 -0.19
N TYR A 37 -9.13 -5.21 -1.18
CA TYR A 37 -7.76 -5.70 -1.23
C TYR A 37 -6.75 -4.54 -1.16
N ILE A 38 -6.94 -3.48 -1.94
CA ILE A 38 -6.07 -2.28 -1.89
C ILE A 38 -6.08 -1.64 -0.49
N VAL A 39 -7.23 -1.58 0.18
CA VAL A 39 -7.30 -1.05 1.56
C VAL A 39 -6.47 -1.91 2.52
N VAL A 40 -6.60 -3.23 2.46
CA VAL A 40 -5.82 -4.15 3.28
C VAL A 40 -4.33 -3.94 3.04
N LEU A 41 -3.88 -3.96 1.79
CA LEU A 41 -2.45 -3.77 1.46
C LEU A 41 -1.94 -2.37 1.79
N SER A 42 -2.77 -1.34 1.63
CA SER A 42 -2.43 0.03 2.00
C SER A 42 -2.15 0.16 3.50
N VAL A 43 -3.01 -0.41 4.34
CA VAL A 43 -2.87 -0.36 5.80
C VAL A 43 -1.70 -1.23 6.26
N THR A 44 -1.64 -2.48 5.82
CA THR A 44 -0.57 -3.41 6.22
C THR A 44 0.79 -2.96 5.72
N GLY A 45 0.89 -2.44 4.49
CA GLY A 45 2.13 -1.86 3.95
C GLY A 45 2.60 -0.65 4.74
N SER A 46 1.69 0.25 5.12
CA SER A 46 2.02 1.39 5.98
C SER A 46 2.61 0.96 7.33
N ILE A 47 2.04 -0.06 7.95
CA ILE A 47 2.55 -0.62 9.22
C ILE A 47 3.90 -1.30 8.98
N SER A 48 4.08 -2.06 7.91
CA SER A 48 5.29 -2.82 7.59
C SER A 48 6.53 -1.95 7.40
N VAL A 49 6.37 -0.67 7.08
CA VAL A 49 7.49 0.30 7.04
C VAL A 49 8.23 0.36 8.37
N LEU A 50 7.53 0.19 9.49
CA LEU A 50 8.07 0.27 10.85
C LEU A 50 8.66 -1.06 11.37
N ARG A 51 8.54 -2.16 10.61
CA ARG A 51 9.06 -3.49 11.01
C ARG A 51 10.48 -3.46 11.58
N PRO A 52 11.49 -2.84 10.93
CA PRO A 52 12.86 -2.84 11.46
C PRO A 52 13.00 -2.03 12.75
N ASP A 53 12.13 -1.04 12.97
CA ASP A 53 12.15 -0.20 14.15
C ASP A 53 11.48 -0.89 15.33
N VAL A 54 10.35 -1.55 15.11
CA VAL A 54 9.69 -2.41 16.12
C VAL A 54 10.66 -3.49 16.61
N HIS A 55 11.33 -4.22 15.72
CA HIS A 55 12.36 -5.18 16.12
C HIS A 55 13.48 -4.53 16.94
N ARG A 56 13.90 -3.31 16.58
CA ARG A 56 14.97 -2.59 17.30
C ARG A 56 14.54 -2.13 18.68
N TRP A 57 13.28 -1.76 18.85
CA TRP A 57 12.74 -1.28 20.12
C TRP A 57 12.48 -2.40 21.11
N PHE A 58 12.14 -3.59 20.66
CA PHE A 58 11.69 -4.68 21.52
C PHE A 58 12.69 -5.85 21.60
N VAL A 59 13.66 -5.93 20.71
CA VAL A 59 14.66 -7.01 20.67
C VAL A 59 16.06 -6.43 20.83
N PRO A 60 16.77 -6.75 21.92
CA PRO A 60 18.15 -6.32 22.13
C PRO A 60 19.06 -6.79 21.00
N ARG A 61 19.86 -5.89 20.42
CA ARG A 61 20.81 -6.19 19.33
C ARG A 61 22.26 -6.18 19.76
N SER A 62 22.55 -5.54 20.87
CA SER A 62 23.88 -5.44 21.45
C SER A 62 23.80 -5.49 22.97
N VAL A 63 24.86 -6.00 23.59
CA VAL A 63 25.06 -6.05 25.03
C VAL A 63 26.36 -5.35 25.39
N PRO A 64 26.45 -4.79 26.60
CA PRO A 64 27.72 -4.28 27.10
C PRO A 64 28.78 -5.40 27.15
N MET A 65 29.99 -5.12 26.66
CA MET A 65 31.12 -6.07 26.73
C MET A 65 31.88 -5.88 28.05
N GLU A 66 31.23 -6.19 29.15
CA GLU A 66 31.80 -6.06 30.48
C GLU A 66 32.28 -7.43 31.01
N GLY A 67 33.56 -7.54 31.27
CA GLY A 67 34.17 -8.78 31.77
C GLY A 67 34.61 -9.72 30.65
N THR A 68 34.79 -10.99 31.03
CA THR A 68 35.20 -12.05 30.10
C THR A 68 33.96 -12.73 29.51
N ARG A 69 33.93 -12.86 28.18
CA ARG A 69 32.87 -13.64 27.49
C ARG A 69 32.88 -15.08 27.99
N LEU A 70 31.73 -15.58 28.39
CA LEU A 70 31.53 -16.97 28.79
C LEU A 70 31.87 -17.91 27.64
N SER A 71 32.45 -19.06 27.94
CA SER A 71 32.52 -20.16 26.98
C SER A 71 31.12 -20.70 26.67
N GLY A 72 30.95 -21.36 25.53
CA GLY A 72 29.66 -21.96 25.16
C GLY A 72 29.11 -22.90 26.25
N ASP A 73 29.99 -23.71 26.89
CA ASP A 73 29.60 -24.63 27.96
C ASP A 73 29.19 -23.88 29.23
N ALA A 74 29.94 -22.84 29.61
CA ALA A 74 29.61 -22.03 30.79
C ALA A 74 28.27 -21.29 30.61
N LEU A 75 28.00 -20.79 29.42
CA LEU A 75 26.72 -20.16 29.09
C LEU A 75 25.57 -21.17 29.15
N GLN A 76 25.75 -22.37 28.54
CA GLN A 76 24.74 -23.42 28.56
C GLN A 76 24.44 -23.88 30.00
N GLU A 77 25.45 -24.02 30.84
CA GLU A 77 25.28 -24.40 32.24
C GLU A 77 24.50 -23.32 33.02
N ALA A 78 24.76 -22.04 32.76
CA ALA A 78 23.99 -20.94 33.34
C ALA A 78 22.52 -20.93 32.85
N VAL A 79 22.29 -21.21 31.57
CA VAL A 79 20.95 -21.33 31.00
C VAL A 79 20.20 -22.52 31.62
N ARG A 80 20.84 -23.69 31.78
CA ARG A 80 20.21 -24.86 32.47
C ARG A 80 19.80 -24.55 33.90
N ARG A 81 20.59 -23.77 34.63
CA ARG A 81 20.22 -23.32 36.00
C ARG A 81 19.01 -22.40 36.00
N THR A 82 18.89 -21.54 34.98
CA THR A 82 17.75 -20.61 34.85
C THR A 82 16.49 -21.33 34.40
N TYR A 83 16.64 -22.33 33.53
CA TYR A 83 15.54 -23.11 32.89
C TYR A 83 15.69 -24.60 33.12
N PRO A 84 15.61 -25.10 34.34
CA PRO A 84 15.92 -26.49 34.69
C PRO A 84 14.97 -27.54 34.11
N LEU A 85 13.76 -27.09 33.65
CA LEU A 85 12.75 -27.96 33.04
C LEU A 85 12.77 -27.98 31.52
N TYR A 86 13.71 -27.25 30.91
CA TYR A 86 13.84 -27.14 29.45
C TYR A 86 15.13 -27.83 28.98
N GLU A 87 15.04 -28.48 27.83
CA GLU A 87 16.19 -28.98 27.11
C GLU A 87 16.73 -27.89 26.17
N ILE A 88 18.06 -27.70 26.16
CA ILE A 88 18.73 -26.80 25.20
C ILE A 88 18.93 -27.59 23.92
N THR A 89 18.21 -27.22 22.85
CA THR A 89 18.29 -27.90 21.57
C THR A 89 19.22 -27.19 20.56
N ASN A 90 19.41 -25.87 20.72
CA ASN A 90 20.31 -25.13 19.86
C ASN A 90 20.85 -23.89 20.59
N VAL A 91 22.13 -23.54 20.26
CA VAL A 91 22.78 -22.31 20.72
C VAL A 91 23.38 -21.64 19.50
N PHE A 92 22.85 -20.46 19.15
CA PHE A 92 23.29 -19.69 17.99
C PHE A 92 24.02 -18.43 18.41
N GLU A 93 25.33 -18.40 18.11
CA GLU A 93 26.19 -17.24 18.35
C GLU A 93 26.51 -16.51 17.04
N ARG A 94 26.39 -15.20 17.05
CA ARG A 94 26.83 -14.36 15.94
C ARG A 94 28.32 -14.03 16.10
N ARG A 95 28.98 -13.76 14.97
CA ARG A 95 30.44 -13.43 14.96
C ARG A 95 30.81 -12.16 15.73
N ARG A 96 29.88 -11.23 15.93
CA ARG A 96 30.13 -9.98 16.64
C ARG A 96 30.08 -10.21 18.15
N PRO A 97 31.10 -9.78 18.90
CA PRO A 97 31.20 -10.05 20.34
C PRO A 97 30.11 -9.36 21.17
N ASP A 98 29.62 -8.21 20.71
CA ASP A 98 28.56 -7.40 21.36
C ASP A 98 27.15 -7.90 21.11
N THR A 99 26.96 -9.03 20.44
CA THR A 99 25.61 -9.54 20.14
C THR A 99 25.16 -10.54 21.19
N PRO A 100 23.85 -10.52 21.57
CA PRO A 100 23.24 -11.57 22.37
C PRO A 100 23.38 -12.94 21.71
N VAL A 101 23.42 -13.97 22.54
CA VAL A 101 23.36 -15.39 22.11
C VAL A 101 21.91 -15.82 22.15
N MET A 102 21.45 -16.45 21.05
CA MET A 102 20.12 -17.03 20.97
C MET A 102 20.21 -18.49 21.43
N VAL A 103 19.35 -18.87 22.37
CA VAL A 103 19.23 -20.24 22.88
C VAL A 103 17.81 -20.73 22.61
N THR A 104 17.72 -21.89 21.97
CA THR A 104 16.46 -22.57 21.74
C THR A 104 16.23 -23.57 22.88
N LEU A 105 15.14 -23.38 23.58
CA LEU A 105 14.70 -24.17 24.72
C LEU A 105 13.48 -25.00 24.32
N GLN A 106 13.45 -26.28 24.65
CA GLN A 106 12.34 -27.18 24.37
C GLN A 106 11.83 -27.85 25.65
N ARG A 107 10.49 -27.89 25.79
CA ARG A 107 9.81 -28.61 26.86
C ARG A 107 8.46 -29.11 26.37
N ASP A 108 8.17 -30.38 26.58
CA ASP A 108 6.86 -31.01 26.26
C ASP A 108 6.39 -30.75 24.81
N GLY A 109 7.33 -30.64 23.87
CA GLY A 109 7.07 -30.32 22.46
C GLY A 109 6.92 -28.83 22.17
N GLU A 110 6.89 -27.96 23.16
CA GLU A 110 6.92 -26.50 22.99
C GLU A 110 8.36 -26.03 22.82
N VAL A 111 8.60 -25.17 21.84
CA VAL A 111 9.91 -24.58 21.54
C VAL A 111 9.87 -23.10 21.80
N VAL A 112 10.82 -22.60 22.61
CA VAL A 112 10.94 -21.18 22.94
C VAL A 112 12.36 -20.71 22.64
N GLU A 113 12.51 -19.62 21.92
CA GLU A 113 13.78 -18.98 21.63
C GLU A 113 13.99 -17.76 22.50
N ARG A 114 15.12 -17.74 23.23
CA ARG A 114 15.45 -16.65 24.15
C ARG A 114 16.83 -16.10 23.87
N LEU A 115 17.02 -14.83 24.17
CA LEU A 115 18.28 -14.13 24.06
C LEU A 115 18.97 -14.05 25.40
N PHE A 116 20.26 -14.33 25.42
CA PHE A 116 21.11 -14.27 26.61
C PHE A 116 22.30 -13.33 26.38
N ASP A 117 22.68 -12.62 27.41
CA ASP A 117 23.91 -11.85 27.44
C ASP A 117 25.10 -12.82 27.59
N PRO A 118 26.05 -12.87 26.63
CA PRO A 118 27.16 -13.80 26.69
C PRO A 118 28.22 -13.47 27.76
N TYR A 119 28.14 -12.32 28.41
CA TYR A 119 29.10 -11.92 29.46
C TYR A 119 28.56 -12.18 30.88
N THR A 120 27.25 -12.00 31.06
CA THR A 120 26.60 -12.12 32.36
C THR A 120 25.67 -13.32 32.51
N ALA A 121 25.41 -14.03 31.40
CA ALA A 121 24.39 -15.08 31.27
C ALA A 121 22.97 -14.60 31.64
N ARG A 122 22.74 -13.28 31.67
CA ARG A 122 21.43 -12.71 31.94
C ARG A 122 20.47 -13.02 30.79
N ASP A 123 19.28 -13.47 31.12
CA ASP A 123 18.17 -13.59 30.18
C ASP A 123 17.68 -12.20 29.74
N LEU A 124 17.70 -11.95 28.46
CA LEU A 124 17.27 -10.69 27.82
C LEU A 124 15.84 -10.74 27.27
N GLY A 125 15.17 -11.90 27.41
CA GLY A 125 13.80 -12.09 26.94
C GLY A 125 13.69 -12.93 25.67
N LEU A 126 12.51 -12.93 25.10
CA LEU A 126 12.19 -13.69 23.88
C LEU A 126 12.91 -13.13 22.67
N THR A 127 13.39 -14.00 21.78
CA THR A 127 13.91 -13.62 20.46
C THR A 127 12.82 -12.97 19.60
N TYR A 128 11.60 -13.48 19.74
CA TYR A 128 10.40 -12.95 19.10
C TYR A 128 9.34 -12.61 20.16
N PRO A 129 9.37 -11.39 20.72
CA PRO A 129 8.28 -10.92 21.57
C PRO A 129 6.95 -10.86 20.82
N PRO A 130 5.78 -10.98 21.46
CA PRO A 130 4.48 -11.00 20.79
C PRO A 130 4.23 -9.82 19.85
N ILE A 131 4.77 -8.65 20.16
CA ILE A 131 4.68 -7.48 19.29
C ILE A 131 5.45 -7.66 17.96
N THR A 132 6.57 -8.37 17.97
CA THR A 132 7.33 -8.67 16.76
C THR A 132 6.67 -9.77 15.96
N GLU A 133 6.05 -10.76 16.62
CA GLU A 133 5.24 -11.78 15.95
C GLU A 133 4.02 -11.15 15.26
N ALA A 134 3.32 -10.25 15.95
CA ALA A 134 2.21 -9.50 15.35
C ALA A 134 2.66 -8.67 14.14
N MET A 135 3.88 -8.09 14.21
CA MET A 135 4.46 -7.37 13.07
C MET A 135 4.76 -8.31 11.90
N GLU A 136 5.32 -9.49 12.14
CA GLU A 136 5.56 -10.48 11.08
C GLU A 136 4.23 -10.95 10.45
N TRP A 137 3.20 -11.17 11.26
CA TRP A 137 1.86 -11.48 10.74
C TRP A 137 1.33 -10.39 9.81
N VAL A 138 1.50 -9.11 10.15
CA VAL A 138 1.12 -7.98 9.29
C VAL A 138 1.93 -7.96 8.00
N VAL A 139 3.24 -8.26 8.08
CA VAL A 139 4.12 -8.35 6.91
C VAL A 139 3.71 -9.50 6.00
N ASP A 140 3.41 -10.67 6.56
CA ASP A 140 2.94 -11.83 5.81
C ASP A 140 1.58 -11.57 5.15
N LEU A 141 0.67 -10.88 5.84
CA LEU A 141 -0.60 -10.45 5.23
C LEU A 141 -0.36 -9.50 4.05
N HIS A 142 0.62 -8.61 4.13
CA HIS A 142 0.98 -7.68 3.06
C HIS A 142 1.68 -8.37 1.89
N ASP A 143 2.67 -9.24 2.17
CA ASP A 143 3.52 -9.86 1.16
C ASP A 143 2.83 -11.04 0.45
N ASN A 144 2.16 -11.90 1.21
CA ASN A 144 1.69 -13.18 0.72
C ASN A 144 0.24 -13.55 1.15
N LEU A 145 -0.54 -12.61 1.66
CA LEU A 145 -1.93 -12.81 2.10
C LEU A 145 -2.09 -13.99 3.06
N LEU A 146 -1.08 -14.26 3.91
CA LEU A 146 -0.99 -15.40 4.83
C LEU A 146 -1.08 -16.78 4.14
N SER A 147 -0.80 -16.87 2.86
CA SER A 147 -0.97 -18.07 2.02
C SER A 147 0.31 -18.46 1.27
N GLY A 148 1.48 -17.99 1.70
CA GLY A 148 2.78 -18.32 1.16
C GLY A 148 2.91 -18.00 -0.34
N THR A 149 3.44 -18.94 -1.12
CA THR A 149 3.68 -18.76 -2.56
C THR A 149 2.40 -18.49 -3.36
N THR A 150 1.29 -19.16 -3.01
CA THR A 150 -0.01 -18.93 -3.66
C THR A 150 -0.51 -17.51 -3.40
N GLY A 151 -0.45 -17.06 -2.15
CA GLY A 151 -0.84 -15.70 -1.79
C GLY A 151 0.03 -14.64 -2.45
N ARG A 152 1.35 -14.89 -2.58
CA ARG A 152 2.25 -14.01 -3.32
C ARG A 152 1.89 -13.91 -4.80
N ALA A 153 1.52 -15.03 -5.45
CA ALA A 153 1.04 -15.01 -6.83
C ALA A 153 -0.27 -14.21 -6.98
N VAL A 154 -1.21 -14.35 -6.05
CA VAL A 154 -2.44 -13.53 -6.00
C VAL A 154 -2.11 -12.06 -5.82
N ASN A 155 -1.16 -11.72 -4.94
CA ASN A 155 -0.66 -10.36 -4.77
C ASN A 155 -0.07 -9.80 -6.07
N GLY A 156 0.69 -10.59 -6.81
CA GLY A 156 1.25 -10.20 -8.10
C GLY A 156 0.15 -9.85 -9.13
N VAL A 157 -0.90 -10.67 -9.22
CA VAL A 157 -2.08 -10.37 -10.07
C VAL A 157 -2.78 -9.08 -9.60
N GLY A 158 -2.95 -8.92 -8.29
CA GLY A 158 -3.51 -7.69 -7.70
C GLY A 158 -2.66 -6.45 -8.03
N ALA A 159 -1.34 -6.58 -7.99
CA ALA A 159 -0.40 -5.52 -8.36
C ALA A 159 -0.50 -5.15 -9.84
N LEU A 160 -0.65 -6.13 -10.75
CA LEU A 160 -0.91 -5.86 -12.18
C LEU A 160 -2.22 -5.09 -12.37
N LEU A 161 -3.29 -5.47 -11.69
CA LEU A 161 -4.55 -4.72 -11.72
C LEU A 161 -4.39 -3.31 -11.15
N PHE A 162 -3.55 -3.14 -10.14
CA PHE A 162 -3.24 -1.82 -9.57
C PHE A 162 -2.43 -0.94 -10.55
N VAL A 163 -1.49 -1.52 -11.31
CA VAL A 163 -0.82 -0.83 -12.44
C VAL A 163 -1.87 -0.37 -13.47
N MET A 164 -2.81 -1.24 -13.84
CA MET A 164 -3.89 -0.87 -14.76
C MET A 164 -4.76 0.25 -14.20
N LEU A 165 -5.04 0.26 -12.90
CA LEU A 165 -5.74 1.36 -12.24
C LEU A 165 -4.96 2.68 -12.31
N ALA A 166 -3.65 2.66 -12.05
CA ALA A 166 -2.82 3.85 -12.14
C ALA A 166 -2.82 4.45 -13.56
N ILE A 167 -2.61 3.60 -14.57
CA ILE A 167 -2.62 4.02 -15.99
C ILE A 167 -4.00 4.54 -16.40
N SER A 168 -5.06 3.79 -16.13
CA SER A 168 -6.43 4.21 -16.47
C SER A 168 -6.83 5.47 -15.71
N GLY A 169 -6.40 5.62 -14.46
CA GLY A 169 -6.61 6.81 -13.64
C GLY A 169 -6.00 8.06 -14.27
N ALA A 170 -4.74 7.97 -14.73
CA ALA A 170 -4.07 9.05 -15.45
C ALA A 170 -4.83 9.46 -16.71
N ILE A 171 -5.28 8.49 -17.52
CA ILE A 171 -6.07 8.73 -18.72
C ILE A 171 -7.42 9.37 -18.40
N VAL A 172 -8.10 8.87 -17.37
CA VAL A 172 -9.41 9.42 -16.92
C VAL A 172 -9.27 10.82 -16.36
N TRP A 173 -8.17 11.09 -15.64
CA TRP A 173 -7.91 12.41 -15.09
C TRP A 173 -7.55 13.44 -16.16
N TRP A 174 -6.88 13.05 -17.27
CA TRP A 174 -6.36 13.96 -18.27
C TRP A 174 -7.39 15.01 -18.73
N PRO A 175 -7.20 16.33 -18.40
CA PRO A 175 -8.19 17.36 -18.69
C PRO A 175 -8.01 17.98 -20.08
N GLY A 176 -6.88 17.71 -20.76
CA GLY A 176 -6.37 18.40 -21.93
C GLY A 176 -5.44 19.56 -21.58
N VAL A 177 -4.53 19.87 -22.49
CA VAL A 177 -3.45 20.87 -22.29
C VAL A 177 -3.96 22.24 -21.84
N ASN A 178 -5.10 22.69 -22.35
CA ASN A 178 -5.66 23.99 -22.06
C ASN A 178 -6.24 24.13 -20.63
N ARG A 179 -6.46 23.02 -19.92
CA ARG A 179 -7.05 22.98 -18.58
C ARG A 179 -6.10 22.39 -17.54
N LEU A 180 -4.88 22.04 -17.92
CA LEU A 180 -3.94 21.32 -17.07
C LEU A 180 -3.65 22.08 -15.77
N GLY A 181 -3.29 23.35 -15.83
CA GLY A 181 -2.95 24.15 -14.65
C GLY A 181 -4.08 24.28 -13.64
N HIS A 182 -5.32 24.42 -14.10
CA HIS A 182 -6.49 24.47 -13.21
C HIS A 182 -6.83 23.11 -12.59
N SER A 183 -6.48 22.02 -13.26
CA SER A 183 -6.81 20.67 -12.80
C SER A 183 -5.83 20.12 -11.75
N LEU A 184 -4.66 20.70 -11.63
CA LEU A 184 -3.65 20.38 -10.63
C LEU A 184 -3.95 21.02 -9.26
N LEU A 185 -4.74 22.10 -9.24
CA LEU A 185 -5.05 22.81 -8.00
C LEU A 185 -6.25 22.20 -7.29
N PRO A 186 -6.22 22.13 -5.95
CA PRO A 186 -7.38 21.76 -5.17
C PRO A 186 -8.45 22.84 -5.35
N GLY A 187 -9.61 22.46 -5.90
CA GLY A 187 -10.72 23.42 -6.09
C GLY A 187 -11.30 23.87 -4.76
N LYS A 188 -12.17 24.92 -4.80
CA LYS A 188 -12.85 25.47 -3.62
C LYS A 188 -13.54 24.39 -2.78
N PRO A 189 -13.67 24.56 -1.45
CA PRO A 189 -14.36 23.61 -0.57
C PRO A 189 -15.74 23.23 -1.12
N ALA A 190 -16.09 21.96 -1.05
CA ALA A 190 -17.34 21.45 -1.58
C ALA A 190 -17.97 20.45 -0.61
N LYS A 191 -19.31 20.36 -0.58
CA LYS A 191 -20.02 19.43 0.30
C LYS A 191 -19.92 17.98 -0.21
N SER A 192 -19.60 17.06 0.71
CA SER A 192 -19.73 15.60 0.61
C SER A 192 -19.17 14.94 -0.70
N ALA A 193 -20.01 14.45 -1.58
CA ALA A 193 -19.58 13.70 -2.79
C ALA A 193 -18.77 14.53 -3.81
N ARG A 194 -18.94 15.85 -3.85
CA ARG A 194 -18.10 16.73 -4.68
C ARG A 194 -16.70 16.88 -4.09
N PHE A 195 -16.61 16.93 -2.76
CA PHE A 195 -15.34 16.93 -2.04
C PHE A 195 -14.59 15.61 -2.27
N ALA A 196 -15.25 14.47 -2.06
CA ALA A 196 -14.65 13.14 -2.29
C ALA A 196 -14.07 13.01 -3.72
N ARG A 197 -14.80 13.45 -4.73
CA ARG A 197 -14.32 13.44 -6.13
C ARG A 197 -13.09 14.33 -6.34
N ARG A 198 -13.08 15.51 -5.74
CA ARG A 198 -11.93 16.43 -5.85
C ARG A 198 -10.72 15.85 -5.16
N LEU A 199 -10.90 15.34 -3.94
CA LEU A 199 -9.84 14.69 -3.18
C LEU A 199 -9.26 13.49 -3.95
N HIS A 200 -10.12 12.62 -4.50
CA HIS A 200 -9.70 11.50 -5.34
C HIS A 200 -8.86 11.99 -6.54
N ASN A 201 -9.31 12.98 -7.26
CA ASN A 201 -8.60 13.48 -8.43
C ASN A 201 -7.27 14.16 -8.06
N THR A 202 -7.26 14.97 -7.00
CA THR A 202 -6.05 15.70 -6.57
C THR A 202 -5.01 14.73 -6.01
N LEU A 203 -5.38 13.86 -5.05
CA LEU A 203 -4.46 12.85 -4.52
C LEU A 203 -4.00 11.88 -5.62
N GLY A 204 -4.94 11.45 -6.48
CA GLY A 204 -4.63 10.50 -7.54
C GLY A 204 -3.55 11.03 -8.49
N ILE A 205 -3.58 12.30 -8.89
CA ILE A 205 -2.56 12.84 -9.80
C ILE A 205 -1.25 13.16 -9.10
N TRP A 206 -1.31 13.76 -7.89
CA TRP A 206 -0.09 14.13 -7.18
C TRP A 206 0.70 12.92 -6.70
N LEU A 207 0.03 11.82 -6.36
CA LEU A 207 0.66 10.58 -5.90
C LEU A 207 0.80 9.53 -7.02
N LEU A 208 0.41 9.86 -8.26
CA LEU A 208 0.40 8.90 -9.37
C LEU A 208 1.74 8.21 -9.58
N ALA A 209 2.83 8.99 -9.59
CA ALA A 209 4.18 8.45 -9.79
C ALA A 209 4.57 7.49 -8.65
N LEU A 210 4.27 7.85 -7.40
CA LEU A 210 4.55 7.02 -6.24
C LEU A 210 3.70 5.73 -6.24
N ILE A 211 2.41 5.85 -6.53
CA ILE A 211 1.49 4.70 -6.68
C ILE A 211 1.98 3.76 -7.79
N PHE A 212 2.44 4.32 -8.90
CA PHE A 212 2.96 3.54 -10.02
C PHE A 212 4.24 2.81 -9.65
N ILE A 213 5.16 3.46 -8.92
CA ILE A 213 6.38 2.83 -8.39
C ILE A 213 6.01 1.67 -7.45
N TRP A 214 5.11 1.87 -6.50
CA TRP A 214 4.67 0.81 -5.60
C TRP A 214 4.01 -0.36 -6.33
N ALA A 215 3.17 -0.08 -7.33
CA ALA A 215 2.51 -1.13 -8.10
C ALA A 215 3.52 -1.95 -8.93
N ILE A 216 4.47 -1.30 -9.62
CA ILE A 216 5.50 -1.98 -10.41
C ILE A 216 6.45 -2.78 -9.53
N THR A 217 6.89 -2.21 -8.40
CA THR A 217 7.77 -2.93 -7.47
C THR A 217 7.07 -4.12 -6.83
N ALA A 218 5.76 -4.03 -6.55
CA ALA A 218 4.98 -5.17 -6.06
C ALA A 218 4.87 -6.29 -7.12
N VAL A 219 4.72 -5.94 -8.42
CA VAL A 219 4.78 -6.93 -9.51
C VAL A 219 6.14 -7.61 -9.54
N TYR A 220 7.24 -6.84 -9.45
CA TYR A 220 8.59 -7.37 -9.41
C TYR A 220 8.80 -8.32 -8.23
N PHE A 221 8.42 -7.94 -7.00
CA PHE A 221 8.59 -8.80 -5.82
C PHE A 221 7.72 -10.06 -5.85
N SER A 222 6.61 -10.03 -6.57
CA SER A 222 5.75 -11.20 -6.73
C SER A 222 6.21 -12.14 -7.84
N PHE A 223 6.82 -11.61 -8.89
CA PHE A 223 7.26 -12.34 -10.08
C PHE A 223 8.68 -11.90 -10.50
N PRO A 224 9.73 -12.22 -9.74
CA PRO A 224 11.09 -11.76 -10.07
C PRO A 224 11.64 -12.37 -11.37
N ASP A 225 11.44 -13.67 -11.61
CA ASP A 225 12.04 -14.42 -12.72
C ASP A 225 11.81 -13.79 -14.12
N PRO A 226 10.60 -13.27 -14.48
CA PRO A 226 10.42 -12.61 -15.76
C PRO A 226 11.26 -11.35 -15.93
N PHE A 227 11.50 -10.61 -14.83
CA PHE A 227 12.32 -9.39 -14.87
C PHE A 227 13.81 -9.74 -14.96
N GLU A 228 14.26 -10.73 -14.22
CA GLU A 228 15.63 -11.22 -14.28
C GLU A 228 15.97 -11.72 -15.69
N ARG A 229 15.10 -12.52 -16.32
CA ARG A 229 15.28 -12.96 -17.71
C ARG A 229 15.35 -11.81 -18.72
N VAL A 230 14.63 -10.73 -18.49
CA VAL A 230 14.71 -9.54 -19.36
C VAL A 230 16.04 -8.85 -19.18
N VAL A 231 16.51 -8.70 -17.94
CA VAL A 231 17.83 -8.12 -17.65
C VAL A 231 18.92 -8.96 -18.30
N ASP A 232 18.92 -10.27 -18.10
CA ASP A 232 19.88 -11.20 -18.66
C ASP A 232 19.90 -11.18 -20.19
N TYR A 233 18.74 -11.01 -20.84
CA TYR A 233 18.67 -10.92 -22.32
C TYR A 233 19.32 -9.66 -22.89
N PHE A 234 19.28 -8.53 -22.18
CA PHE A 234 19.86 -7.27 -22.64
C PHE A 234 21.32 -7.07 -22.21
N ASP A 235 21.83 -7.92 -21.34
CA ASP A 235 23.11 -7.72 -20.69
C ASP A 235 23.96 -9.00 -20.68
N ASP A 236 24.28 -9.51 -21.88
CA ASP A 236 25.15 -10.68 -22.12
C ASP A 236 26.57 -10.48 -21.57
N ASP A 237 26.95 -9.25 -21.18
CA ASP A 237 28.29 -8.84 -20.76
C ASP A 237 28.37 -8.52 -19.24
N LEU A 238 27.29 -8.72 -18.47
CA LEU A 238 27.28 -8.47 -17.02
C LEU A 238 27.96 -9.61 -16.24
N SER A 239 29.26 -9.76 -16.44
CA SER A 239 30.15 -10.42 -15.46
C SER A 239 30.33 -9.63 -14.15
N ASP A 240 29.80 -8.40 -14.06
CA ASP A 240 29.82 -7.56 -12.87
C ASP A 240 28.56 -7.76 -12.02
N PHE A 241 28.68 -8.63 -11.04
CA PHE A 241 27.70 -9.00 -9.99
C PHE A 241 27.09 -7.81 -9.21
N GLU A 242 27.53 -6.60 -9.42
CA GLU A 242 27.16 -5.44 -8.59
C GLU A 242 25.94 -4.66 -9.09
N ARG A 243 25.60 -4.69 -10.37
CA ARG A 243 24.54 -3.84 -10.95
C ARG A 243 23.11 -4.32 -10.69
N PRO A 244 22.80 -5.63 -10.81
CA PRO A 244 21.48 -6.13 -10.44
C PRO A 244 21.13 -5.82 -8.99
N ASP A 245 22.08 -5.99 -8.07
CA ASP A 245 21.93 -5.69 -6.66
C ASP A 245 21.65 -4.21 -6.39
N ALA A 246 22.23 -3.31 -7.17
CA ALA A 246 21.98 -1.88 -7.05
C ALA A 246 20.55 -1.50 -7.47
N VAL A 247 20.04 -2.08 -8.56
CA VAL A 247 18.65 -1.86 -9.02
C VAL A 247 17.66 -2.41 -8.00
N VAL A 248 17.83 -3.68 -7.60
CA VAL A 248 16.98 -4.30 -6.58
C VAL A 248 16.98 -3.51 -5.29
N ARG A 249 18.15 -3.11 -4.82
CA ARG A 249 18.31 -2.27 -3.61
C ARG A 249 17.59 -0.94 -3.74
N THR A 250 17.66 -0.30 -4.91
CA THR A 250 16.94 0.94 -5.18
C THR A 250 15.43 0.74 -5.15
N LEU A 251 14.92 -0.32 -5.80
CA LEU A 251 13.50 -0.67 -5.79
C LEU A 251 13.00 -0.95 -4.37
N VAL A 252 13.76 -1.73 -3.59
CA VAL A 252 13.47 -1.99 -2.17
C VAL A 252 13.43 -0.69 -1.37
N ASN A 253 14.43 0.18 -1.54
CA ASN A 253 14.48 1.45 -0.82
C ASN A 253 13.32 2.37 -1.17
N LEU A 254 12.93 2.43 -2.45
CA LEU A 254 11.78 3.21 -2.93
C LEU A 254 10.46 2.61 -2.42
N HIS A 255 10.31 1.29 -2.45
CA HIS A 255 9.08 0.64 -1.98
C HIS A 255 8.86 0.85 -0.48
N PHE A 256 9.90 0.63 0.33
CA PHE A 256 9.83 0.66 1.78
C PHE A 256 10.16 2.01 2.44
N GLY A 257 10.65 2.99 1.69
CA GLY A 257 11.07 4.29 2.26
C GLY A 257 12.24 4.21 3.22
N ARG A 258 13.10 3.18 3.12
CA ARG A 258 14.13 2.86 4.14
C ARG A 258 15.38 3.73 4.09
N ALA A 259 15.64 4.40 2.96
CA ALA A 259 16.94 5.03 2.69
C ALA A 259 17.23 6.35 3.47
N TYR A 260 16.19 6.98 4.07
CA TYR A 260 16.29 8.39 4.45
C TYR A 260 15.92 8.71 5.91
N GLY A 261 16.04 7.74 6.81
CA GLY A 261 15.82 7.93 8.25
C GLY A 261 14.35 8.02 8.69
N MET A 262 14.13 8.28 9.98
CA MET A 262 12.80 8.25 10.60
C MET A 262 11.76 9.23 10.01
N PRO A 263 12.10 10.50 9.67
CA PRO A 263 11.11 11.42 9.12
C PRO A 263 10.51 10.91 7.79
N VAL A 264 11.35 10.33 6.92
CA VAL A 264 10.89 9.78 5.64
C VAL A 264 10.05 8.52 5.86
N LYS A 265 10.38 7.67 6.83
CA LYS A 265 9.53 6.52 7.18
C LYS A 265 8.13 6.95 7.60
N TRP A 266 8.00 7.95 8.46
CA TRP A 266 6.69 8.50 8.83
C TRP A 266 5.93 9.07 7.64
N LEU A 267 6.65 9.76 6.74
CA LEU A 267 6.05 10.21 5.49
C LEU A 267 5.54 9.02 4.66
N TRP A 268 6.32 7.91 4.55
CA TRP A 268 5.89 6.69 3.85
C TRP A 268 4.67 6.03 4.51
N VAL A 269 4.62 5.99 5.84
CA VAL A 269 3.43 5.51 6.59
C VAL A 269 2.18 6.29 6.18
N VAL A 270 2.27 7.62 6.16
CA VAL A 270 1.14 8.48 5.78
C VAL A 270 0.78 8.34 4.30
N LEU A 271 1.78 8.37 3.41
CA LEU A 271 1.56 8.23 1.96
C LEU A 271 1.05 6.82 1.61
N GLY A 272 1.47 5.78 2.33
CA GLY A 272 1.01 4.41 2.16
C GLY A 272 -0.48 4.23 2.37
N LEU A 273 -1.13 5.11 3.13
CA LEU A 273 -2.59 5.12 3.31
C LEU A 273 -3.34 5.77 2.13
N ALA A 274 -2.64 6.45 1.23
CA ALA A 274 -3.28 7.15 0.12
C ALA A 274 -4.11 6.24 -0.82
N PRO A 275 -3.67 5.03 -1.20
CA PRO A 275 -4.49 4.12 -2.00
C PRO A 275 -5.82 3.76 -1.32
N ALA A 276 -5.83 3.56 0.00
CA ALA A 276 -7.07 3.34 0.76
C ALA A 276 -8.00 4.57 0.69
N VAL A 277 -7.46 5.78 0.86
CA VAL A 277 -8.23 7.03 0.73
C VAL A 277 -8.77 7.19 -0.68
N LEU A 278 -7.98 6.83 -1.71
CA LEU A 278 -8.44 6.85 -3.11
C LEU A 278 -9.59 5.87 -3.34
N PHE A 279 -9.52 4.64 -2.80
CA PHE A 279 -10.64 3.71 -2.90
C PHE A 279 -11.90 4.25 -2.22
N ILE A 280 -11.80 4.72 -0.98
CA ILE A 280 -12.94 5.25 -0.22
C ILE A 280 -13.58 6.43 -0.96
N THR A 281 -12.78 7.39 -1.42
CA THR A 281 -13.28 8.58 -2.13
C THR A 281 -13.87 8.24 -3.50
N GLY A 282 -13.29 7.26 -4.20
CA GLY A 282 -13.82 6.68 -5.43
C GLY A 282 -15.17 6.01 -5.21
N GLY A 283 -15.27 5.18 -4.18
CA GLY A 283 -16.50 4.49 -3.76
C GLY A 283 -17.62 5.47 -3.39
N ILE A 284 -17.34 6.50 -2.60
CA ILE A 284 -18.31 7.56 -2.27
C ILE A 284 -18.80 8.27 -3.54
N THR A 285 -17.89 8.54 -4.46
CA THR A 285 -18.23 9.18 -5.75
C THR A 285 -19.13 8.31 -6.60
N TRP A 286 -18.84 7.00 -6.69
CA TRP A 286 -19.66 6.03 -7.39
C TRP A 286 -21.03 5.86 -6.74
N TRP A 287 -21.07 5.62 -5.42
CA TRP A 287 -22.30 5.44 -4.65
C TRP A 287 -23.26 6.63 -4.80
N SER A 288 -22.73 7.84 -4.67
CA SER A 288 -23.53 9.04 -4.81
C SER A 288 -24.20 9.18 -6.19
N ARG A 289 -23.59 8.63 -7.26
CA ARG A 289 -24.16 8.63 -8.60
C ARG A 289 -25.27 7.58 -8.74
N VAL A 290 -25.07 6.39 -8.12
CA VAL A 290 -26.05 5.29 -8.17
C VAL A 290 -27.32 5.68 -7.40
N VAL A 291 -27.16 6.18 -6.18
CA VAL A 291 -28.29 6.59 -5.33
C VAL A 291 -29.09 7.73 -5.97
N ARG A 292 -28.41 8.76 -6.50
CA ARG A 292 -29.08 9.89 -7.17
C ARG A 292 -29.88 9.48 -8.42
N ARG A 293 -29.47 8.42 -9.09
CA ARG A 293 -30.23 7.90 -10.25
C ARG A 293 -31.45 7.08 -9.83
N ARG A 294 -31.46 6.54 -8.61
CA ARG A 294 -32.55 5.72 -8.06
C ARG A 294 -33.59 6.52 -7.28
N SER A 295 -33.25 7.72 -6.81
CA SER A 295 -34.28 8.61 -6.26
C SER A 295 -35.09 9.12 -7.44
N PRO A 296 -36.37 8.73 -7.59
CA PRO A 296 -37.22 9.42 -8.53
C PRO A 296 -37.23 10.88 -8.07
N GLU A 297 -36.83 11.77 -8.93
CA GLU A 297 -37.24 13.15 -8.81
C GLU A 297 -38.72 13.08 -8.50
N ALA A 298 -39.18 13.72 -7.43
CA ALA A 298 -40.58 13.90 -7.20
C ALA A 298 -41.15 14.41 -8.53
N ALA A 299 -41.76 13.49 -9.26
CA ALA A 299 -42.42 13.76 -10.52
C ALA A 299 -43.27 14.98 -10.25
N GLY A 300 -43.09 15.99 -11.04
CA GLY A 300 -43.57 17.32 -10.83
C GLY A 300 -44.93 17.34 -10.13
N SER A 301 -45.01 18.09 -9.08
CA SER A 301 -46.29 18.60 -8.65
C SER A 301 -47.01 19.04 -9.91
N PRO A 302 -48.19 18.51 -10.24
CA PRO A 302 -48.88 18.98 -11.40
C PRO A 302 -48.98 20.48 -11.28
N ALA A 303 -48.52 21.17 -12.30
CA ALA A 303 -48.67 22.64 -12.38
C ALA A 303 -50.08 22.96 -11.94
N GLY A 304 -50.20 23.74 -10.85
CA GLY A 304 -51.48 24.07 -10.28
C GLY A 304 -52.38 24.54 -11.44
N GLU A 305 -53.48 23.84 -11.60
CA GLU A 305 -54.58 24.32 -12.46
C GLU A 305 -54.80 25.80 -12.12
N ALA A 306 -54.54 26.63 -13.10
CA ALA A 306 -54.88 28.07 -12.95
C ALA A 306 -56.37 28.12 -12.64
N PRO A 307 -56.81 28.86 -11.61
CA PRO A 307 -58.24 28.92 -11.30
C PRO A 307 -58.99 29.43 -12.52
N ILE A 308 -59.96 28.67 -12.95
CA ILE A 308 -60.90 29.06 -14.02
C ILE A 308 -61.57 30.33 -13.50
N PRO A 309 -61.50 31.49 -14.21
CA PRO A 309 -62.17 32.70 -13.75
C PRO A 309 -63.68 32.41 -13.71
N SER A 310 -64.27 32.74 -12.58
CA SER A 310 -65.70 32.54 -12.38
C SER A 310 -66.50 33.48 -13.34
N VAL A 311 -67.62 32.91 -13.90
CA VAL A 311 -68.53 33.63 -14.83
C VAL A 311 -69.01 34.95 -14.33
N ALA A 312 -68.83 35.32 -13.04
CA ALA A 312 -69.16 36.59 -12.42
C ALA A 312 -68.20 37.75 -12.75
N GLU A 313 -66.93 37.44 -13.21
CA GLU A 313 -65.92 38.46 -13.51
C GLU A 313 -66.02 38.97 -14.96
N GLU A 314 -66.63 38.19 -15.85
CA GLU A 314 -66.84 38.58 -17.24
C GLU A 314 -68.02 39.53 -17.45
N ALA A 315 -68.99 39.57 -16.51
CA ALA A 315 -70.15 40.47 -16.55
C ALA A 315 -69.84 41.90 -16.06
N ALA A 316 -68.63 42.11 -15.49
CA ALA A 316 -68.23 43.44 -15.00
C ALA A 316 -67.35 44.26 -15.98
N ARG A 317 -67.13 43.68 -17.18
CA ARG A 317 -66.31 44.30 -18.24
C ARG A 317 -67.04 44.58 -19.56
N SER A 318 -68.40 44.47 -19.57
CA SER A 318 -69.25 44.92 -20.71
C SER A 318 -69.86 46.27 -20.47
#